data_d17b5c90da869d61513a0e02c66a5bce
#
_entry.id   d17b5c90da869d61513a0e02c66a5bce
#
_cell.length_a   1.000
_cell.length_b   1.000
_cell.length_c   1.000
_cell.angle_alpha   90.00
_cell.angle_beta   90.00
_cell.angle_gamma   90.00
#
_symmetry.space_group_name_H-M   'P 1'
#
loop_
_entity.id
_entity.type
_entity.pdbx_description
1 polymer ?
#
loop_
_entity_poly.entity_id
_entity_poly.type
_entity_poly.pdbx_seq_one_letter_code
_entity_poly.pdbx_strand_id
1 'polypeptide(L)'
;MVFHFDQSPNLAEEYGVYGGAFTRNINIYGQPYAPAKSLTIDASNLRTFYTGDTFNPAELVVTATRANGAEESIWGGRLTFTGYDSDTTGTKTVTASFLGATATFEVQVEDLVTEQYTGSYELVQGETPTATDAVLLVDYSHKVCTLTAADGSASITGTLVDAQDDALTMTLNGSDALTVPITEGEDGSKQLTIPAHDEIVSGWGSSTTYSINEAVVTLAAE
;
A
#
# COMPACT_ATOMS: atom_id res chain seq x y z
N MET A 1 11.52 -0.83 38.06
CA MET A 1 10.30 0.01 38.00
C MET A 1 9.16 -0.90 38.42
N VAL A 2 8.55 -0.64 39.57
CA VAL A 2 7.44 -1.45 40.09
C VAL A 2 6.17 -0.72 39.70
N PHE A 3 5.36 -1.34 38.84
CA PHE A 3 4.03 -0.82 38.53
C PHE A 3 3.06 -1.32 39.60
N HIS A 4 2.59 -0.44 40.48
CA HIS A 4 1.45 -0.71 41.34
C HIS A 4 0.18 -0.44 40.49
N PHE A 5 -0.54 -1.51 40.17
CA PHE A 5 -1.91 -1.36 39.73
C PHE A 5 -2.78 -1.31 41.01
N ASP A 6 -3.32 -0.13 41.27
CA ASP A 6 -4.31 0.02 42.32
C ASP A 6 -5.56 -0.75 41.87
N GLN A 7 -5.88 -1.81 42.57
CA GLN A 7 -7.10 -2.55 42.31
C GLN A 7 -8.26 -1.67 42.77
N SER A 8 -8.95 -1.04 41.83
CA SER A 8 -10.26 -0.47 42.15
C SER A 8 -11.18 -1.62 42.55
N PRO A 9 -11.64 -1.70 43.78
CA PRO A 9 -12.52 -2.78 44.26
C PRO A 9 -13.87 -2.81 43.54
N ASN A 10 -14.18 -1.80 42.72
CA ASN A 10 -15.49 -1.61 42.14
C ASN A 10 -15.57 -1.98 40.64
N LEU A 11 -14.47 -2.40 39.98
CA LEU A 11 -14.52 -2.80 38.59
C LEU A 11 -15.47 -3.98 38.33
N ALA A 12 -15.62 -4.88 39.31
CA ALA A 12 -16.53 -6.01 39.16
C ALA A 12 -18.01 -5.59 39.26
N GLU A 13 -18.33 -4.55 40.05
CA GLU A 13 -19.68 -4.01 40.16
C GLU A 13 -20.04 -3.09 38.98
N GLU A 14 -19.08 -2.30 38.48
CA GLU A 14 -19.30 -1.33 37.43
C GLU A 14 -19.47 -1.97 36.04
N TYR A 15 -18.77 -3.09 35.79
CA TYR A 15 -18.78 -3.77 34.48
C TYR A 15 -19.39 -5.15 34.50
N GLY A 16 -19.99 -5.60 35.61
CA GLY A 16 -20.65 -6.91 35.73
C GLY A 16 -19.71 -8.11 35.55
N VAL A 17 -18.41 -7.92 35.76
CA VAL A 17 -17.41 -8.97 35.64
C VAL A 17 -17.27 -9.67 36.97
N TYR A 18 -17.80 -10.88 37.06
CA TYR A 18 -17.68 -11.71 38.27
C TYR A 18 -16.22 -11.98 38.61
N GLY A 19 -15.81 -11.54 39.79
CA GLY A 19 -14.46 -11.34 40.26
C GLY A 19 -13.58 -12.57 40.47
N GLY A 20 -13.56 -13.49 39.58
CA GLY A 20 -12.63 -14.62 39.66
C GLY A 20 -11.42 -14.55 38.71
N ALA A 21 -11.53 -13.82 37.64
CA ALA A 21 -10.55 -13.87 36.58
C ALA A 21 -9.44 -12.79 36.64
N PHE A 22 -9.67 -11.70 37.39
CA PHE A 22 -8.75 -10.56 37.40
C PHE A 22 -7.85 -10.47 38.67
N THR A 23 -8.02 -11.34 39.63
CA THR A 23 -7.23 -11.33 40.88
C THR A 23 -5.97 -12.17 40.81
N ARG A 24 -5.63 -12.74 39.69
CA ARG A 24 -4.43 -13.57 39.58
C ARG A 24 -3.27 -12.78 39.03
N ASN A 25 -2.43 -12.39 39.98
CA ASN A 25 -1.02 -12.04 39.78
C ASN A 25 -0.58 -11.91 38.33
N ILE A 26 -0.77 -10.74 37.76
CA ILE A 26 0.01 -10.37 36.61
C ILE A 26 1.44 -10.14 37.10
N ASN A 27 2.20 -11.22 37.21
CA ASN A 27 3.62 -11.11 37.40
C ASN A 27 4.21 -10.60 36.10
N ILE A 28 4.29 -9.27 35.94
CA ILE A 28 5.10 -8.67 34.91
C ILE A 28 6.55 -8.90 35.36
N TYR A 29 7.10 -10.03 34.99
CA TYR A 29 8.54 -10.23 35.09
C TYR A 29 9.20 -9.35 34.01
N GLY A 30 9.17 -8.04 34.23
CA GLY A 30 9.99 -7.10 33.50
C GLY A 30 11.41 -7.22 33.99
N GLN A 31 12.17 -8.11 33.39
CA GLN A 31 13.62 -7.85 33.33
C GLN A 31 13.74 -6.46 32.69
N PRO A 32 14.52 -5.53 33.31
CA PRO A 32 14.79 -4.27 32.64
C PRO A 32 15.31 -4.63 31.25
N TYR A 33 14.66 -4.10 30.23
CA TYR A 33 14.99 -4.39 28.85
C TYR A 33 16.48 -4.13 28.67
N ALA A 34 17.28 -5.20 28.55
CA ALA A 34 18.71 -5.07 28.37
C ALA A 34 18.93 -4.26 27.10
N PRO A 35 19.82 -3.22 27.12
CA PRO A 35 20.08 -2.45 25.93
C PRO A 35 20.51 -3.36 24.79
N ALA A 36 20.14 -3.00 23.57
CA ALA A 36 20.65 -3.68 22.40
C ALA A 36 22.13 -3.38 22.26
N LYS A 37 22.95 -4.41 22.04
CA LYS A 37 24.38 -4.28 21.78
C LYS A 37 24.63 -3.97 20.31
N SER A 38 23.89 -4.62 19.42
CA SER A 38 23.99 -4.44 17.97
C SER A 38 22.66 -4.76 17.29
N LEU A 39 22.49 -4.23 16.09
CA LEU A 39 21.45 -4.58 15.14
C LEU A 39 22.08 -5.22 13.90
N THR A 40 21.44 -6.23 13.38
CA THR A 40 21.70 -6.79 12.04
C THR A 40 20.45 -6.60 11.22
N ILE A 41 20.58 -6.03 10.02
CA ILE A 41 19.46 -5.75 9.12
C ILE A 41 19.71 -6.50 7.82
N ASP A 42 18.74 -7.31 7.44
CA ASP A 42 18.66 -7.87 6.10
C ASP A 42 17.62 -7.06 5.32
N ALA A 43 18.11 -6.32 4.33
CA ALA A 43 17.35 -5.48 3.43
C ALA A 43 17.24 -6.08 2.01
N SER A 44 17.65 -7.36 1.82
CA SER A 44 17.70 -8.01 0.51
C SER A 44 16.34 -8.17 -0.16
N ASN A 45 15.26 -8.12 0.61
CA ASN A 45 13.88 -8.24 0.11
C ASN A 45 13.19 -6.88 -0.02
N LEU A 46 13.88 -5.77 0.23
CA LEU A 46 13.28 -4.46 0.00
C LEU A 46 13.00 -4.25 -1.47
N ARG A 47 11.78 -3.81 -1.76
CA ARG A 47 11.41 -3.35 -3.09
C ARG A 47 12.18 -2.08 -3.47
N THR A 48 12.20 -1.75 -4.75
CA THR A 48 12.56 -0.41 -5.22
C THR A 48 11.50 0.58 -4.71
N PHE A 49 11.95 1.74 -4.24
CA PHE A 49 11.10 2.87 -3.91
C PHE A 49 11.09 3.84 -5.08
N TYR A 50 10.03 4.62 -5.17
CA TYR A 50 9.90 5.67 -6.18
C TYR A 50 9.76 7.04 -5.53
N THR A 51 10.00 8.10 -6.29
CA THR A 51 9.86 9.47 -5.79
C THR A 51 8.45 9.69 -5.22
N GLY A 52 8.38 10.20 -3.98
CA GLY A 52 7.13 10.37 -3.23
C GLY A 52 6.71 9.16 -2.36
N ASP A 53 7.39 8.02 -2.46
CA ASP A 53 7.05 6.83 -1.67
C ASP A 53 7.33 7.05 -0.18
N THR A 54 6.44 6.51 0.64
CA THR A 54 6.67 6.41 2.08
C THR A 54 7.47 5.15 2.41
N PHE A 55 8.47 5.28 3.29
CA PHE A 55 9.24 4.13 3.74
C PHE A 55 8.38 3.15 4.53
N ASN A 56 8.37 1.90 4.08
CA ASN A 56 7.70 0.81 4.77
C ASN A 56 8.73 -0.20 5.31
N PRO A 57 8.91 -0.30 6.63
CA PRO A 57 9.89 -1.22 7.22
C PRO A 57 9.42 -2.67 7.32
N ALA A 58 8.23 -3.01 6.84
CA ALA A 58 7.65 -4.36 6.99
C ALA A 58 8.43 -5.46 6.26
N GLU A 59 9.19 -5.09 5.23
CA GLU A 59 9.99 -6.01 4.41
C GLU A 59 11.40 -6.24 5.00
N LEU A 60 11.77 -5.51 6.06
CA LEU A 60 13.05 -5.69 6.72
C LEU A 60 13.03 -6.89 7.67
N VAL A 61 14.08 -7.69 7.62
CA VAL A 61 14.37 -8.68 8.67
C VAL A 61 15.43 -8.10 9.60
N VAL A 62 15.05 -7.83 10.83
CA VAL A 62 15.93 -7.18 11.82
C VAL A 62 16.14 -8.08 13.01
N THR A 63 17.40 -8.29 13.38
CA THR A 63 17.82 -9.03 14.57
C THR A 63 18.59 -8.12 15.50
N ALA A 64 18.16 -8.01 16.75
CA ALA A 64 18.90 -7.33 17.79
C ALA A 64 19.66 -8.34 18.65
N THR A 65 20.96 -8.11 18.85
CA THR A 65 21.76 -8.85 19.84
C THR A 65 21.78 -8.04 21.12
N ARG A 66 21.35 -8.67 22.23
CA ARG A 66 21.31 -8.07 23.55
C ARG A 66 22.72 -8.06 24.21
N ALA A 67 22.88 -7.25 25.24
CA ALA A 67 24.15 -7.20 26.01
C ALA A 67 24.53 -8.56 26.61
N ASN A 68 23.56 -9.44 26.89
CA ASN A 68 23.78 -10.79 27.39
C ASN A 68 24.04 -11.83 26.28
N GLY A 69 24.12 -11.41 25.01
CA GLY A 69 24.34 -12.27 23.86
C GLY A 69 23.05 -12.91 23.29
N ALA A 70 21.91 -12.71 23.88
CA ALA A 70 20.66 -13.21 23.34
C ALA A 70 20.26 -12.44 22.06
N GLU A 71 19.75 -13.18 21.08
CA GLU A 71 19.22 -12.62 19.85
C GLU A 71 17.71 -12.56 19.87
N GLU A 72 17.15 -11.51 19.29
CA GLU A 72 15.72 -11.26 19.21
C GLU A 72 15.38 -10.70 17.82
N SER A 73 14.40 -11.30 17.15
CA SER A 73 13.83 -10.71 15.93
C SER A 73 12.98 -9.50 16.30
N ILE A 74 13.23 -8.37 15.65
CA ILE A 74 12.55 -7.11 15.91
C ILE A 74 11.64 -6.77 14.73
N TRP A 75 10.37 -6.60 15.02
CA TRP A 75 9.44 -6.06 14.03
C TRP A 75 9.77 -4.59 13.69
N GLY A 76 9.79 -4.25 12.39
CA GLY A 76 10.18 -2.93 11.89
C GLY A 76 9.48 -1.75 12.56
N GLY A 77 8.20 -1.88 12.94
CA GLY A 77 7.46 -0.83 13.64
C GLY A 77 7.95 -0.49 15.05
N ARG A 78 8.91 -1.25 15.61
CA ARG A 78 9.58 -0.95 16.89
C ARG A 78 10.88 -0.16 16.74
N LEU A 79 11.33 0.05 15.51
CA LEU A 79 12.54 0.81 15.19
C LEU A 79 12.21 2.26 14.87
N THR A 80 13.20 3.12 15.05
CA THR A 80 13.17 4.48 14.53
C THR A 80 14.09 4.54 13.33
N PHE A 81 13.63 5.15 12.24
CA PHE A 81 14.38 5.28 11.00
C PHE A 81 14.69 6.75 10.72
N THR A 82 15.88 7.01 10.20
CA THR A 82 16.31 8.34 9.74
C THR A 82 17.13 8.20 8.46
N GLY A 83 17.18 9.27 7.66
CA GLY A 83 17.97 9.31 6.43
C GLY A 83 17.26 8.80 5.18
N TYR A 84 16.01 8.30 5.30
CA TYR A 84 15.17 8.06 4.13
C TYR A 84 14.66 9.39 3.58
N ASP A 85 14.79 9.53 2.27
CA ASP A 85 14.30 10.67 1.50
C ASP A 85 13.89 10.17 0.13
N SER A 86 12.63 10.35 -0.24
CA SER A 86 12.07 10.01 -1.56
C SER A 86 11.79 11.23 -2.44
N ASP A 87 12.17 12.43 -2.02
CA ASP A 87 11.98 13.63 -2.83
C ASP A 87 12.96 13.67 -4.03
N THR A 88 14.04 12.90 -3.94
CA THR A 88 15.04 12.80 -4.98
C THR A 88 15.45 11.35 -5.24
N THR A 89 15.82 11.04 -6.49
CA THR A 89 16.29 9.71 -6.89
C THR A 89 17.67 9.36 -6.34
N GLY A 90 18.06 8.11 -6.45
CA GLY A 90 19.37 7.57 -6.10
C GLY A 90 19.38 6.73 -4.84
N THR A 91 20.56 6.28 -4.47
CA THR A 91 20.76 5.45 -3.27
C THR A 91 20.69 6.31 -2.02
N LYS A 92 19.86 5.91 -1.05
CA LYS A 92 19.73 6.57 0.26
C LYS A 92 20.24 5.65 1.35
N THR A 93 21.07 6.20 2.23
CA THR A 93 21.52 5.48 3.42
C THR A 93 20.53 5.71 4.56
N VAL A 94 19.86 4.66 4.97
CA VAL A 94 18.88 4.69 6.06
C VAL A 94 19.50 4.14 7.32
N THR A 95 19.31 4.84 8.43
CA THR A 95 19.75 4.41 9.76
C THR A 95 18.56 3.93 10.57
N ALA A 96 18.60 2.69 11.02
CA ALA A 96 17.66 2.13 11.98
C ALA A 96 18.23 2.18 13.39
N SER A 97 17.39 2.50 14.38
CA SER A 97 17.78 2.60 15.78
C SER A 97 16.81 1.79 16.65
N PHE A 98 17.37 1.06 17.63
CA PHE A 98 16.61 0.30 18.60
C PHE A 98 17.38 0.17 19.93
N LEU A 99 16.80 0.67 21.02
CA LEU A 99 17.34 0.57 22.38
C LEU A 99 18.84 0.89 22.51
N GLY A 100 19.29 1.94 21.79
CA GLY A 100 20.65 2.42 21.82
C GLY A 100 21.60 1.82 20.77
N ALA A 101 21.22 0.73 20.11
CA ALA A 101 21.96 0.21 18.96
C ALA A 101 21.45 0.82 17.65
N THR A 102 22.37 0.97 16.68
CA THR A 102 22.06 1.46 15.34
C THR A 102 22.68 0.55 14.29
N ALA A 103 22.05 0.50 13.11
CA ALA A 103 22.60 -0.11 11.92
C ALA A 103 22.14 0.68 10.69
N THR A 104 22.93 0.64 9.62
CA THR A 104 22.62 1.31 8.35
C THR A 104 22.38 0.29 7.25
N PHE A 105 21.55 0.65 6.30
CA PHE A 105 21.32 -0.08 5.06
C PHE A 105 21.01 0.91 3.95
N GLU A 106 21.04 0.43 2.72
CA GLU A 106 20.78 1.26 1.55
C GLU A 106 19.42 0.91 0.97
N VAL A 107 18.72 1.93 0.45
CA VAL A 107 17.52 1.81 -0.35
C VAL A 107 17.73 2.55 -1.67
N GLN A 108 17.16 2.02 -2.74
CA GLN A 108 17.16 2.67 -4.04
C GLN A 108 15.85 3.41 -4.25
N VAL A 109 15.94 4.69 -4.63
CA VAL A 109 14.80 5.52 -5.05
C VAL A 109 14.95 5.82 -6.54
N GLU A 110 13.94 5.50 -7.31
CA GLU A 110 13.85 5.73 -8.75
C GLU A 110 12.76 6.77 -9.07
N ASP A 111 12.73 7.25 -10.30
CA ASP A 111 11.66 8.14 -10.73
C ASP A 111 10.31 7.41 -10.76
N LEU A 112 9.28 8.06 -10.22
CA LEU A 112 7.91 7.60 -10.40
C LEU A 112 7.49 7.85 -11.85
N VAL A 113 7.09 6.79 -12.55
CA VAL A 113 6.64 6.86 -13.93
C VAL A 113 5.13 6.63 -13.97
N THR A 114 4.39 7.67 -14.32
CA THR A 114 2.94 7.63 -14.47
C THR A 114 2.49 8.29 -15.75
N GLU A 115 1.35 7.85 -16.28
CA GLU A 115 0.65 8.53 -17.38
C GLU A 115 -0.82 8.71 -16.97
N GLN A 116 -1.38 9.86 -17.29
CA GLN A 116 -2.78 10.17 -17.03
C GLN A 116 -3.53 10.35 -18.34
N TYR A 117 -4.61 9.60 -18.50
CA TYR A 117 -5.49 9.63 -19.66
C TYR A 117 -6.86 10.17 -19.26
N THR A 118 -7.47 10.95 -20.11
CA THR A 118 -8.81 11.52 -19.91
C THR A 118 -9.75 11.05 -21.01
N GLY A 119 -11.00 10.84 -20.68
CA GLY A 119 -12.03 10.40 -21.61
C GLY A 119 -13.35 10.20 -20.93
N SER A 120 -14.21 9.39 -21.50
CA SER A 120 -15.46 8.98 -20.87
C SER A 120 -15.65 7.48 -20.99
N TYR A 121 -16.32 6.89 -20.02
CA TYR A 121 -16.78 5.51 -20.07
C TYR A 121 -18.28 5.45 -19.86
N GLU A 122 -18.90 4.40 -20.36
CA GLU A 122 -20.33 4.14 -20.16
C GLU A 122 -20.52 2.97 -19.22
N LEU A 123 -21.16 3.24 -18.09
CA LEU A 123 -21.61 2.23 -17.15
C LEU A 123 -23.00 1.76 -17.54
N VAL A 124 -23.17 0.47 -17.78
CA VAL A 124 -24.45 -0.14 -18.07
C VAL A 124 -24.99 -0.80 -16.81
N GLN A 125 -25.96 -0.14 -16.19
CA GLN A 125 -26.75 -0.70 -15.09
C GLN A 125 -28.21 -0.74 -15.52
N GLY A 126 -28.69 -1.91 -15.94
CA GLY A 126 -30.03 -2.06 -16.53
C GLY A 126 -30.05 -1.77 -18.03
N GLU A 127 -31.07 -1.09 -18.53
CA GLU A 127 -31.26 -0.89 -19.97
C GLU A 127 -30.68 0.41 -20.55
N THR A 128 -30.21 1.31 -19.71
CA THR A 128 -29.75 2.64 -20.17
C THR A 128 -28.30 2.87 -19.76
N PRO A 129 -27.35 2.96 -20.72
CA PRO A 129 -25.98 3.38 -20.46
C PRO A 129 -25.94 4.80 -19.91
N THR A 130 -25.05 5.03 -18.95
CA THR A 130 -24.76 6.37 -18.41
C THR A 130 -23.32 6.70 -18.72
N ALA A 131 -23.08 7.71 -19.54
CA ALA A 131 -21.74 8.20 -19.82
C ALA A 131 -21.22 9.03 -18.64
N THR A 132 -19.97 8.78 -18.28
CA THR A 132 -19.28 9.46 -17.18
C THR A 132 -17.89 9.85 -17.63
N ASP A 133 -17.54 11.11 -17.48
CA ASP A 133 -16.16 11.55 -17.73
C ASP A 133 -15.24 10.86 -16.72
N ALA A 134 -14.07 10.43 -17.17
CA ALA A 134 -13.14 9.65 -16.39
C ALA A 134 -11.68 10.03 -16.60
N VAL A 135 -10.89 9.76 -15.60
CA VAL A 135 -9.44 9.84 -15.61
C VAL A 135 -8.89 8.44 -15.34
N LEU A 136 -8.09 7.92 -16.28
CA LEU A 136 -7.29 6.71 -16.07
C LEU A 136 -5.86 7.13 -15.73
N LEU A 137 -5.41 6.81 -14.52
CA LEU A 137 -4.02 6.91 -14.12
C LEU A 137 -3.36 5.54 -14.27
N VAL A 138 -2.29 5.46 -15.05
CA VAL A 138 -1.44 4.28 -15.18
C VAL A 138 -0.14 4.55 -14.44
N ASP A 139 0.10 3.82 -13.37
CA ASP A 139 1.33 3.85 -12.59
C ASP A 139 2.20 2.65 -13.00
N TYR A 140 3.18 2.92 -13.84
CA TYR A 140 4.11 1.92 -14.35
C TYR A 140 5.08 1.43 -13.28
N SER A 141 5.39 2.28 -12.31
CA SER A 141 6.31 1.99 -11.22
C SER A 141 5.71 1.01 -10.21
N HIS A 142 4.51 1.27 -9.72
CA HIS A 142 3.84 0.40 -8.75
C HIS A 142 2.98 -0.69 -9.40
N LYS A 143 2.90 -0.70 -10.74
CA LYS A 143 2.05 -1.65 -11.49
C LYS A 143 0.58 -1.54 -11.11
N VAL A 144 0.08 -0.33 -11.00
CA VAL A 144 -1.31 -0.02 -10.63
C VAL A 144 -1.98 0.81 -11.72
N CYS A 145 -3.25 0.51 -11.98
CA CYS A 145 -4.12 1.33 -12.81
C CYS A 145 -5.29 1.83 -11.95
N THR A 146 -5.65 3.10 -12.10
CA THR A 146 -6.80 3.66 -11.38
C THR A 146 -7.68 4.43 -12.34
N LEU A 147 -8.91 3.96 -12.53
CA LEU A 147 -9.95 4.65 -13.31
C LEU A 147 -10.86 5.37 -12.32
N THR A 148 -10.93 6.68 -12.43
CA THR A 148 -11.71 7.53 -11.52
C THR A 148 -12.68 8.38 -12.31
N ALA A 149 -13.94 8.44 -11.88
CA ALA A 149 -14.90 9.40 -12.41
C ALA A 149 -14.38 10.82 -12.19
N ALA A 150 -14.51 11.71 -13.18
CA ALA A 150 -13.95 13.06 -13.12
C ALA A 150 -14.50 13.89 -11.95
N ASP A 151 -15.71 13.61 -11.50
CA ASP A 151 -16.32 14.22 -10.31
C ASP A 151 -15.88 13.59 -8.98
N GLY A 152 -15.03 12.55 -9.02
CA GLY A 152 -14.55 11.82 -7.85
C GLY A 152 -15.57 10.90 -7.18
N SER A 153 -16.75 10.71 -7.78
CA SER A 153 -17.85 9.91 -7.20
C SER A 153 -17.55 8.40 -7.14
N ALA A 154 -16.68 7.92 -8.02
CA ALA A 154 -16.30 6.50 -8.11
C ALA A 154 -14.84 6.35 -8.51
N SER A 155 -14.19 5.33 -7.98
CA SER A 155 -12.82 4.96 -8.34
C SER A 155 -12.67 3.45 -8.37
N ILE A 156 -12.02 2.97 -9.42
CA ILE A 156 -11.77 1.56 -9.69
C ILE A 156 -10.26 1.40 -9.77
N THR A 157 -9.72 0.53 -8.92
CA THR A 157 -8.28 0.24 -8.91
C THR A 157 -8.05 -1.15 -9.45
N GLY A 158 -7.03 -1.30 -10.27
CA GLY A 158 -6.61 -2.55 -10.85
C GLY A 158 -5.11 -2.69 -10.88
N THR A 159 -4.63 -3.74 -11.54
CA THR A 159 -3.21 -4.05 -11.65
C THR A 159 -2.76 -3.90 -13.10
N LEU A 160 -1.65 -3.22 -13.34
CA LEU A 160 -0.93 -3.24 -14.60
C LEU A 160 -0.11 -4.55 -14.66
N VAL A 161 -0.58 -5.49 -15.46
CA VAL A 161 0.04 -6.82 -15.60
C VAL A 161 1.26 -6.76 -16.52
N ASP A 162 1.13 -6.05 -17.65
CA ASP A 162 2.18 -5.89 -18.65
C ASP A 162 2.02 -4.57 -19.40
N ALA A 163 3.11 -4.06 -19.92
CA ALA A 163 3.14 -2.84 -20.74
C ALA A 163 4.09 -3.04 -21.92
N GLN A 164 3.54 -2.92 -23.12
CA GLN A 164 4.23 -2.98 -24.40
C GLN A 164 4.05 -1.65 -25.14
N ASP A 165 4.82 -1.43 -26.20
CA ASP A 165 4.75 -0.17 -26.97
C ASP A 165 3.37 0.04 -27.62
N ASP A 166 2.65 -1.03 -27.94
CA ASP A 166 1.38 -1.02 -28.67
C ASP A 166 0.16 -1.44 -27.84
N ALA A 167 0.35 -1.91 -26.61
CA ALA A 167 -0.73 -2.33 -25.74
C ALA A 167 -0.33 -2.37 -24.27
N LEU A 168 -1.31 -2.10 -23.39
CA LEU A 168 -1.24 -2.41 -21.97
C LEU A 168 -2.08 -3.66 -21.68
N THR A 169 -1.62 -4.49 -20.76
CA THR A 169 -2.44 -5.55 -20.16
C THR A 169 -2.74 -5.18 -18.71
N MET A 170 -4.01 -5.03 -18.38
CA MET A 170 -4.42 -4.63 -17.03
C MET A 170 -5.64 -5.41 -16.56
N THR A 171 -5.85 -5.44 -15.25
CA THR A 171 -7.12 -5.84 -14.64
C THR A 171 -7.77 -4.62 -14.01
N LEU A 172 -9.07 -4.53 -14.02
CA LEU A 172 -9.83 -3.50 -13.33
C LEU A 172 -10.85 -4.18 -12.43
N ASN A 173 -10.80 -3.91 -11.12
CA ASN A 173 -11.76 -4.34 -10.08
C ASN A 173 -12.31 -5.77 -10.25
N GLY A 174 -11.42 -6.76 -10.39
CA GLY A 174 -11.79 -8.17 -10.51
C GLY A 174 -12.24 -8.61 -11.90
N SER A 175 -12.04 -7.76 -12.93
CA SER A 175 -12.17 -8.19 -14.32
C SER A 175 -11.09 -9.24 -14.67
N ASP A 176 -11.33 -10.02 -15.72
CA ASP A 176 -10.26 -10.73 -16.39
C ASP A 176 -9.20 -9.75 -16.92
N ALA A 177 -8.03 -10.26 -17.28
CA ALA A 177 -6.98 -9.43 -17.85
C ALA A 177 -7.46 -8.83 -19.20
N LEU A 178 -7.48 -7.51 -19.26
CA LEU A 178 -7.86 -6.74 -20.44
C LEU A 178 -6.61 -6.38 -21.22
N THR A 179 -6.62 -6.62 -22.54
CA THR A 179 -5.62 -6.06 -23.44
C THR A 179 -6.15 -4.74 -23.98
N VAL A 180 -5.48 -3.65 -23.64
CA VAL A 180 -5.86 -2.27 -23.96
C VAL A 180 -4.91 -1.75 -25.03
N PRO A 181 -5.32 -1.70 -26.31
CA PRO A 181 -4.48 -1.20 -27.39
C PRO A 181 -4.08 0.27 -27.17
N ILE A 182 -2.84 0.57 -27.53
CA ILE A 182 -2.31 1.92 -27.63
C ILE A 182 -2.38 2.33 -29.10
N THR A 183 -3.02 3.44 -29.38
CA THR A 183 -3.14 4.00 -30.73
C THR A 183 -2.77 5.48 -30.72
N GLU A 184 -2.50 6.03 -31.91
CA GLU A 184 -2.27 7.45 -32.10
C GLU A 184 -3.56 8.08 -32.63
N GLY A 185 -4.03 9.14 -31.98
CA GLY A 185 -5.18 9.93 -32.43
C GLY A 185 -4.87 10.74 -33.69
N GLU A 186 -5.88 11.33 -34.28
CA GLU A 186 -5.73 12.16 -35.49
C GLU A 186 -4.85 13.41 -35.28
N ASP A 187 -4.76 13.85 -34.03
CA ASP A 187 -3.93 14.97 -33.57
C ASP A 187 -2.53 14.56 -33.07
N GLY A 188 -2.19 13.28 -33.21
CA GLY A 188 -0.93 12.70 -32.72
C GLY A 188 -0.93 12.38 -31.24
N SER A 189 -2.06 12.49 -30.55
CA SER A 189 -2.17 12.14 -29.12
C SER A 189 -2.17 10.61 -28.91
N LYS A 190 -1.55 10.16 -27.83
CA LYS A 190 -1.60 8.75 -27.41
C LYS A 190 -2.97 8.42 -26.85
N GLN A 191 -3.59 7.37 -27.34
CA GLN A 191 -4.91 6.93 -26.95
C GLN A 191 -4.90 5.47 -26.49
N LEU A 192 -5.70 5.15 -25.47
CA LEU A 192 -5.98 3.80 -25.02
C LEU A 192 -7.43 3.44 -25.30
N THR A 193 -7.65 2.26 -25.86
CA THR A 193 -8.99 1.71 -26.05
C THR A 193 -9.24 0.62 -25.02
N ILE A 194 -9.98 0.95 -23.96
CA ILE A 194 -10.40 0.00 -22.92
C ILE A 194 -11.54 -0.83 -23.50
N PRO A 195 -11.39 -2.16 -23.67
CA PRO A 195 -12.45 -2.98 -24.25
C PRO A 195 -13.64 -3.09 -23.31
N ALA A 196 -14.81 -3.40 -23.84
CA ALA A 196 -15.98 -3.69 -23.05
C ALA A 196 -15.71 -4.88 -22.12
N HIS A 197 -16.11 -4.75 -20.85
CA HIS A 197 -15.87 -5.75 -19.82
C HIS A 197 -16.88 -5.64 -18.68
N ASP A 198 -16.91 -6.65 -17.83
CA ASP A 198 -17.69 -6.63 -16.61
C ASP A 198 -16.80 -6.34 -15.40
N GLU A 199 -17.30 -5.53 -14.49
CA GLU A 199 -16.67 -5.26 -13.21
C GLU A 199 -17.52 -5.73 -12.04
N ILE A 200 -16.87 -6.25 -11.02
CA ILE A 200 -17.52 -6.75 -9.82
C ILE A 200 -17.27 -5.77 -8.67
N VAL A 201 -18.32 -5.09 -8.22
CA VAL A 201 -18.27 -4.26 -7.02
C VAL A 201 -18.77 -5.07 -5.85
N SER A 202 -17.88 -5.42 -4.92
CA SER A 202 -18.22 -6.19 -3.73
C SER A 202 -18.51 -5.26 -2.56
N GLY A 203 -19.70 -5.40 -1.96
CA GLY A 203 -20.09 -4.75 -0.71
C GLY A 203 -20.27 -5.77 0.41
N TRP A 204 -20.61 -5.30 1.63
CA TRP A 204 -20.92 -6.19 2.76
C TRP A 204 -22.12 -7.10 2.44
N GLY A 205 -21.82 -8.36 2.12
CA GLY A 205 -22.85 -9.41 1.89
C GLY A 205 -23.51 -9.42 0.51
N SER A 206 -23.07 -8.59 -0.43
CA SER A 206 -23.54 -8.60 -1.81
C SER A 206 -22.44 -8.20 -2.77
N SER A 207 -22.49 -8.74 -3.98
CA SER A 207 -21.68 -8.26 -5.12
C SER A 207 -22.64 -7.82 -6.22
N THR A 208 -22.29 -6.73 -6.90
CA THR A 208 -23.03 -6.24 -8.07
C THR A 208 -22.06 -6.24 -9.24
N THR A 209 -22.48 -6.82 -10.35
CA THR A 209 -21.74 -6.76 -11.61
C THR A 209 -22.27 -5.59 -12.43
N TYR A 210 -21.35 -4.78 -12.92
CA TYR A 210 -21.60 -3.70 -13.86
C TYR A 210 -20.92 -4.03 -15.17
N SER A 211 -21.62 -3.86 -16.28
CA SER A 211 -21.02 -3.96 -17.61
C SER A 211 -20.54 -2.57 -18.04
N ILE A 212 -19.30 -2.50 -18.51
CA ILE A 212 -18.69 -1.28 -19.04
C ILE A 212 -18.55 -1.44 -20.55
N ASN A 213 -19.04 -0.47 -21.29
CA ASN A 213 -18.86 -0.43 -22.73
C ASN A 213 -17.41 -0.06 -23.09
N GLU A 214 -17.04 -0.33 -24.35
CA GLU A 214 -15.73 0.12 -24.86
C GLU A 214 -15.55 1.63 -24.66
N ALA A 215 -14.39 2.01 -24.13
CA ALA A 215 -14.06 3.39 -23.83
C ALA A 215 -12.71 3.79 -24.46
N VAL A 216 -12.66 4.98 -25.05
CA VAL A 216 -11.40 5.57 -25.55
C VAL A 216 -11.00 6.70 -24.61
N VAL A 217 -9.78 6.60 -24.07
CA VAL A 217 -9.16 7.64 -23.24
C VAL A 217 -7.89 8.15 -23.89
N THR A 218 -7.66 9.45 -23.80
CA THR A 218 -6.54 10.14 -24.45
C THR A 218 -5.56 10.62 -23.40
N LEU A 219 -4.26 10.53 -23.69
CA LEU A 219 -3.22 11.05 -22.79
C LEU A 219 -3.46 12.54 -22.56
N ALA A 220 -3.53 12.95 -21.31
CA ALA A 220 -3.69 14.34 -20.93
C ALA A 220 -2.46 15.14 -21.41
N ALA A 221 -2.68 16.32 -21.96
CA ALA A 221 -1.59 17.24 -22.25
C ALA A 221 -0.96 17.70 -20.92
N GLU A 222 0.38 17.75 -20.86
CA GLU A 222 1.14 18.29 -19.73
C GLU A 222 0.95 19.81 -19.59
#